data_37414aefb90bbb49dade9b2f5f51918f
#
_entry.id   37414aefb90bbb49dade9b2f5f51918f
#
_cell.length_a   1.000
_cell.length_b   1.000
_cell.length_c   1.000
_cell.angle_alpha   90.00
_cell.angle_beta   90.00
_cell.angle_gamma   90.00
#
_symmetry.space_group_name_H-M   'P 1'
#
loop_
_entity.id
_entity.type
_entity.pdbx_description
1 polymer ?
#
loop_
_entity_poly.entity_id
_entity_poly.type
_entity_poly.pdbx_seq_one_letter_code
_entity_poly.pdbx_strand_id
1 'polypeptide(L)'
;ALKLVLQPHQVELLDRQRDGGDLAFTLRIALQGSSGASAMHSWPENAELQLIAPQSDWISLLNATKADHVLLFEVKLPLEAGAAARHPALKHLVLALDLMRSGKWRPCVAECRQFAEELGGERRVGALRELAEDPRNLSKDEREAVLIASLRHYAHLAAHSESQQGAMDFDRSDAKLALSLAASLAAHHFGD
;
A
#
# COMPACT_ATOMS: atom_id res chain seq x y z
N ALA A 1 16.41 30.75 5.61
CA ALA A 1 15.62 29.56 5.39
C ALA A 1 15.81 29.07 3.96
N LEU A 2 16.17 27.82 3.78
CA LEU A 2 16.20 27.15 2.48
C LEU A 2 14.75 26.84 2.06
N LYS A 3 14.36 27.29 0.86
CA LYS A 3 13.06 26.93 0.26
C LYS A 3 13.33 26.05 -0.95
N LEU A 4 12.79 24.83 -0.94
CA LEU A 4 12.76 23.97 -2.10
C LEU A 4 11.45 24.24 -2.85
N VAL A 5 11.53 24.62 -4.11
CA VAL A 5 10.37 24.80 -4.98
C VAL A 5 10.35 23.64 -5.96
N LEU A 6 9.32 22.81 -5.87
CA LEU A 6 9.12 21.67 -6.75
C LEU A 6 8.09 22.01 -7.82
N GLN A 7 8.37 21.64 -9.06
CA GLN A 7 7.42 21.69 -10.16
C GLN A 7 6.45 20.49 -10.08
N PRO A 8 5.22 20.57 -10.63
CA PRO A 8 4.24 19.49 -10.54
C PRO A 8 4.78 18.11 -10.98
N HIS A 9 5.50 18.06 -12.09
CA HIS A 9 6.09 16.82 -12.59
C HIS A 9 7.17 16.24 -11.65
N GLN A 10 7.88 17.08 -10.89
CA GLN A 10 8.85 16.63 -9.89
C GLN A 10 8.14 16.04 -8.67
N VAL A 11 7.01 16.62 -8.27
CA VAL A 11 6.16 16.08 -7.20
C VAL A 11 5.66 14.70 -7.57
N GLU A 12 5.14 14.51 -8.79
CA GLU A 12 4.72 13.20 -9.30
C GLU A 12 5.85 12.17 -9.32
N LEU A 13 7.05 12.60 -9.77
CA LEU A 13 8.22 11.73 -9.80
C LEU A 13 8.61 11.27 -8.39
N LEU A 14 8.64 12.20 -7.43
CA LEU A 14 8.95 11.91 -6.03
C LEU A 14 7.89 11.00 -5.41
N ASP A 15 6.60 11.22 -5.71
CA ASP A 15 5.52 10.39 -5.21
C ASP A 15 5.62 8.94 -5.76
N ARG A 16 6.00 8.78 -7.00
CA ARG A 16 6.28 7.46 -7.57
C ARG A 16 7.51 6.78 -6.94
N GLN A 17 8.59 7.56 -6.73
CA GLN A 17 9.84 7.03 -6.19
C GLN A 17 9.75 6.60 -4.73
N ARG A 18 8.95 7.31 -3.90
CA ARG A 18 8.77 6.93 -2.48
C ARG A 18 8.03 5.60 -2.30
N ASP A 19 7.37 5.12 -3.34
CA ASP A 19 6.69 3.82 -3.39
C ASP A 19 5.70 3.59 -2.22
N GLY A 20 5.01 4.67 -1.80
CA GLY A 20 4.06 4.65 -0.69
C GLY A 20 4.68 4.72 0.71
N GLY A 21 6.02 4.77 0.82
CA GLY A 21 6.74 4.96 2.07
C GLY A 21 7.01 6.43 2.40
N ASP A 22 7.92 6.65 3.34
CA ASP A 22 8.47 7.96 3.67
C ASP A 22 9.35 8.46 2.53
N LEU A 23 9.45 9.78 2.37
CA LEU A 23 10.32 10.38 1.38
C LEU A 23 11.62 10.84 2.05
N ALA A 24 12.74 10.27 1.64
CA ALA A 24 14.06 10.64 2.14
C ALA A 24 14.80 11.53 1.13
N PHE A 25 15.28 12.67 1.60
CA PHE A 25 16.12 13.57 0.83
C PHE A 25 17.53 13.63 1.42
N THR A 26 18.52 13.61 0.56
CA THR A 26 19.90 13.92 0.95
C THR A 26 20.26 15.29 0.38
N LEU A 27 20.41 16.28 1.24
CA LEU A 27 20.87 17.62 0.84
C LEU A 27 22.40 17.67 0.97
N ARG A 28 23.08 17.91 -0.16
CA ARG A 28 24.51 18.17 -0.18
C ARG A 28 24.73 19.67 -0.29
N ILE A 29 25.42 20.25 0.67
CA ILE A 29 25.71 21.68 0.69
C ILE A 29 27.19 21.87 0.37
N ALA A 30 27.48 22.44 -0.79
CA ALA A 30 28.81 22.90 -1.15
C ALA A 30 28.86 24.41 -0.95
N LEU A 31 29.71 24.90 -0.04
CA LEU A 31 29.94 26.33 0.17
C LEU A 31 31.25 26.71 -0.51
N GLN A 32 31.18 27.62 -1.49
CA GLN A 32 32.36 28.27 -2.04
C GLN A 32 32.35 29.74 -1.57
N GLY A 33 33.36 30.11 -0.83
CA GLY A 33 33.56 31.47 -0.39
C GLY A 33 34.94 31.95 -0.82
N SER A 34 35.03 33.15 -1.44
CA SER A 34 36.28 33.89 -1.61
C SER A 34 36.30 35.02 -0.61
N SER A 35 37.20 34.98 0.38
CA SER A 35 37.52 36.17 1.14
C SER A 35 38.65 36.88 0.41
N GLY A 36 38.51 38.18 0.13
CA GLY A 36 39.48 39.02 -0.61
C GLY A 36 40.85 39.21 0.02
N ALA A 37 41.24 38.39 0.98
CA ALA A 37 42.57 38.33 1.58
C ALA A 37 42.99 36.85 1.66
N SER A 38 43.70 36.40 0.67
CA SER A 38 44.71 35.29 0.64
C SER A 38 44.59 34.08 1.53
N ALA A 39 43.43 33.68 2.01
CA ALA A 39 43.24 32.40 2.67
C ALA A 39 41.98 31.72 2.11
N MET A 40 42.17 30.74 1.23
CA MET A 40 41.17 29.77 0.91
C MET A 40 40.87 28.95 2.18
N HIS A 41 39.86 29.28 2.90
CA HIS A 41 39.27 28.34 3.87
C HIS A 41 38.40 27.36 3.10
N SER A 42 38.92 26.18 2.86
CA SER A 42 38.08 25.06 2.45
C SER A 42 37.25 24.64 3.67
N TRP A 43 35.97 24.91 3.63
CA TRP A 43 35.01 24.31 4.52
C TRP A 43 34.92 22.81 4.19
N PRO A 44 34.64 21.95 5.19
CA PRO A 44 34.60 20.52 4.94
C PRO A 44 33.64 20.22 3.78
N GLU A 45 34.18 19.55 2.78
CA GLU A 45 33.65 19.45 1.41
C GLU A 45 32.29 18.76 1.28
N ASN A 46 31.70 18.21 2.29
CA ASN A 46 30.43 17.46 2.15
C ASN A 46 29.65 17.48 3.46
N ALA A 47 28.94 18.54 3.76
CA ALA A 47 27.88 18.45 4.74
C ALA A 47 26.65 17.79 4.08
N GLU A 48 26.38 16.57 4.42
CA GLU A 48 25.16 15.87 4.02
C GLU A 48 24.12 16.00 5.15
N LEU A 49 22.96 16.55 4.81
CA LEU A 49 21.81 16.61 5.69
C LEU A 49 20.76 15.64 5.16
N GLN A 50 20.38 14.65 5.94
CA GLN A 50 19.24 13.81 5.62
C GLN A 50 17.96 14.42 6.19
N LEU A 51 16.97 14.60 5.32
CA LEU A 51 15.63 15.03 5.67
C LEU A 51 14.66 13.91 5.33
N ILE A 52 13.86 13.51 6.31
CA ILE A 52 12.81 12.51 6.11
C ILE A 52 11.47 13.22 6.21
N ALA A 53 10.67 13.14 5.16
CA ALA A 53 9.28 13.53 5.19
C ALA A 53 8.42 12.26 5.40
N PRO A 54 7.77 12.12 6.57
CA PRO A 54 6.85 11.03 6.83
C PRO A 54 5.76 10.97 5.77
N GLN A 55 5.27 9.76 5.49
CA GLN A 55 4.18 9.55 4.53
C GLN A 55 2.97 10.45 4.79
N SER A 56 2.56 10.60 6.05
CA SER A 56 1.44 11.44 6.46
C SER A 56 1.63 12.91 6.08
N ASP A 57 2.83 13.43 6.29
CA ASP A 57 3.17 14.82 6.00
C ASP A 57 3.23 15.06 4.50
N TRP A 58 3.77 14.10 3.75
CA TRP A 58 3.80 14.16 2.29
C TRP A 58 2.37 14.15 1.70
N ILE A 59 1.50 13.26 2.17
CA ILE A 59 0.09 13.21 1.75
C ILE A 59 -0.63 14.51 2.09
N SER A 60 -0.41 15.05 3.28
CA SER A 60 -0.96 16.34 3.69
C SER A 60 -0.50 17.47 2.78
N LEU A 61 0.77 17.45 2.36
CA LEU A 61 1.31 18.41 1.41
C LEU A 61 0.68 18.27 0.02
N LEU A 62 0.52 17.06 -0.50
CA LEU A 62 -0.14 16.79 -1.79
C LEU A 62 -1.57 17.33 -1.79
N ASN A 63 -2.33 17.05 -0.74
CA ASN A 63 -3.70 17.54 -0.59
C ASN A 63 -3.77 19.07 -0.49
N ALA A 64 -2.88 19.68 0.29
CA ALA A 64 -2.84 21.15 0.47
C ALA A 64 -2.45 21.89 -0.83
N THR A 65 -1.58 21.29 -1.64
CA THR A 65 -1.12 21.86 -2.92
C THR A 65 -2.06 21.55 -4.08
N LYS A 66 -3.10 20.70 -3.87
CA LYS A 66 -3.99 20.17 -4.92
C LYS A 66 -3.21 19.48 -6.05
N ALA A 67 -2.02 18.97 -5.74
CA ALA A 67 -1.17 18.27 -6.69
C ALA A 67 -1.73 16.88 -7.04
N ASP A 68 -2.47 16.28 -6.10
CA ASP A 68 -3.19 15.03 -6.30
C ASP A 68 -4.37 14.91 -5.32
N HIS A 69 -5.36 14.05 -5.64
CA HIS A 69 -6.43 13.66 -4.74
C HIS A 69 -6.10 12.30 -4.14
N VAL A 70 -5.50 12.29 -2.95
CA VAL A 70 -5.21 11.07 -2.21
C VAL A 70 -6.35 10.75 -1.27
N LEU A 71 -7.04 9.63 -1.50
CA LEU A 71 -8.00 9.07 -0.55
C LEU A 71 -7.23 8.24 0.49
N LEU A 72 -7.28 8.67 1.74
CA LEU A 72 -6.73 7.94 2.88
C LEU A 72 -7.87 7.19 3.56
N PHE A 73 -7.77 5.86 3.60
CA PHE A 73 -8.64 5.02 4.43
C PHE A 73 -7.90 4.63 5.69
N GLU A 74 -8.43 5.03 6.85
CA GLU A 74 -7.95 4.52 8.12
C GLU A 74 -8.74 3.25 8.45
N VAL A 75 -8.05 2.12 8.48
CA VAL A 75 -8.60 0.84 8.93
C VAL A 75 -8.00 0.53 10.29
N LYS A 76 -8.80 0.64 11.34
CA LYS A 76 -8.42 0.21 12.69
C LYS A 76 -8.53 -1.30 12.76
N LEU A 77 -7.39 -1.97 12.81
CA LEU A 77 -7.35 -3.41 13.05
C LEU A 77 -7.20 -3.65 14.55
N PRO A 78 -7.94 -4.60 15.12
CA PRO A 78 -7.75 -5.01 16.52
C PRO A 78 -6.42 -5.77 16.62
N LEU A 79 -5.31 -5.03 16.77
CA LEU A 79 -3.97 -5.59 16.92
C LEU A 79 -3.59 -5.87 18.37
N GLU A 80 -4.56 -5.91 19.30
CA GLU A 80 -4.30 -6.31 20.69
C GLU A 80 -3.61 -7.68 20.73
N ALA A 81 -2.67 -7.81 21.67
CA ALA A 81 -1.96 -9.08 21.89
C ALA A 81 -2.97 -10.22 22.07
N GLY A 82 -3.12 -11.06 21.05
CA GLY A 82 -4.09 -12.17 20.99
C GLY A 82 -5.24 -11.99 19.97
N ALA A 83 -5.45 -10.84 19.36
CA ALA A 83 -6.48 -10.68 18.33
C ALA A 83 -6.16 -11.51 17.08
N ALA A 84 -4.90 -11.50 16.64
CA ALA A 84 -4.44 -12.37 15.54
C ALA A 84 -4.57 -13.88 15.87
N ALA A 85 -4.51 -14.26 17.17
CA ALA A 85 -4.75 -15.63 17.60
C ALA A 85 -6.25 -15.99 17.57
N ARG A 86 -7.14 -15.00 17.74
CA ARG A 86 -8.59 -15.19 17.71
C ARG A 86 -9.16 -15.14 16.28
N HIS A 87 -8.46 -14.45 15.37
CA HIS A 87 -8.90 -14.27 13.99
C HIS A 87 -7.76 -14.57 13.01
N PRO A 88 -7.60 -15.83 12.56
CA PRO A 88 -6.53 -16.25 11.64
C PRO A 88 -6.42 -15.34 10.40
N ALA A 89 -7.54 -14.86 9.87
CA ALA A 89 -7.57 -13.94 8.73
C ALA A 89 -6.72 -12.68 8.95
N LEU A 90 -6.76 -12.06 10.14
CA LEU A 90 -5.99 -10.84 10.43
C LEU A 90 -4.48 -11.06 10.34
N LYS A 91 -4.00 -12.27 10.63
CA LYS A 91 -2.59 -12.62 10.49
C LYS A 91 -2.13 -12.49 9.04
N HIS A 92 -2.94 -12.96 8.09
CA HIS A 92 -2.65 -12.84 6.67
C HIS A 92 -2.68 -11.39 6.19
N LEU A 93 -3.61 -10.58 6.72
CA LEU A 93 -3.68 -9.16 6.38
C LEU A 93 -2.45 -8.37 6.85
N VAL A 94 -1.97 -8.63 8.08
CA VAL A 94 -0.73 -8.02 8.59
C VAL A 94 0.47 -8.41 7.74
N LEU A 95 0.58 -9.71 7.39
CA LEU A 95 1.66 -10.19 6.53
C LEU A 95 1.58 -9.58 5.13
N ALA A 96 0.38 -9.48 4.55
CA ALA A 96 0.17 -8.81 3.26
C ALA A 96 0.65 -7.35 3.27
N LEU A 97 0.38 -6.61 4.37
CA LEU A 97 0.85 -5.24 4.54
C LEU A 97 2.37 -5.14 4.59
N ASP A 98 3.04 -6.05 5.30
CA ASP A 98 4.51 -6.09 5.40
C ASP A 98 5.14 -6.47 4.06
N LEU A 99 4.52 -7.36 3.30
CA LEU A 99 4.94 -7.72 1.95
C LEU A 99 4.76 -6.55 0.97
N MET A 100 3.66 -5.80 1.08
CA MET A 100 3.42 -4.58 0.32
C MET A 100 4.51 -3.54 0.59
N ARG A 101 4.86 -3.29 1.85
CA ARG A 101 5.93 -2.37 2.24
C ARG A 101 7.31 -2.81 1.74
N SER A 102 7.51 -4.10 1.61
CA SER A 102 8.77 -4.71 1.12
C SER A 102 8.83 -4.82 -0.40
N GLY A 103 7.86 -4.28 -1.15
CA GLY A 103 7.83 -4.36 -2.62
C GLY A 103 7.58 -5.75 -3.19
N LYS A 104 7.03 -6.66 -2.38
CA LYS A 104 6.75 -8.04 -2.78
C LYS A 104 5.29 -8.19 -3.19
N TRP A 105 4.96 -7.73 -4.40
CA TRP A 105 3.58 -7.56 -4.85
C TRP A 105 2.81 -8.89 -4.96
N ARG A 106 3.36 -9.86 -5.68
CA ARG A 106 2.71 -11.17 -5.86
C ARG A 106 2.49 -11.91 -4.52
N PRO A 107 3.48 -12.02 -3.61
CA PRO A 107 3.25 -12.57 -2.27
C PRO A 107 2.20 -11.79 -1.46
N CYS A 108 2.15 -10.45 -1.57
CA CYS A 108 1.10 -9.65 -0.93
C CYS A 108 -0.30 -10.07 -1.40
N VAL A 109 -0.49 -10.21 -2.73
CA VAL A 109 -1.78 -10.67 -3.30
C VAL A 109 -2.12 -12.10 -2.85
N ALA A 110 -1.12 -12.99 -2.75
CA ALA A 110 -1.32 -14.35 -2.26
C ALA A 110 -1.81 -14.39 -0.80
N GLU A 111 -1.27 -13.51 0.06
CA GLU A 111 -1.74 -13.39 1.45
C GLU A 111 -3.15 -12.79 1.53
N CYS A 112 -3.52 -11.87 0.65
CA CYS A 112 -4.90 -11.38 0.55
C CYS A 112 -5.89 -12.50 0.16
N ARG A 113 -5.45 -13.49 -0.64
CA ARG A 113 -6.22 -14.69 -0.92
C ARG A 113 -6.44 -15.52 0.35
N GLN A 114 -5.37 -15.79 1.12
CA GLN A 114 -5.48 -16.56 2.38
C GLN A 114 -6.42 -15.86 3.37
N PHE A 115 -6.33 -14.53 3.47
CA PHE A 115 -7.30 -13.73 4.23
C PHE A 115 -8.74 -14.00 3.81
N ALA A 116 -9.04 -13.99 2.50
CA ALA A 116 -10.38 -14.26 1.98
C ALA A 116 -10.84 -15.70 2.23
N GLU A 117 -9.93 -16.68 2.18
CA GLU A 117 -10.21 -18.08 2.49
C GLU A 117 -10.60 -18.27 3.96
N GLU A 118 -9.88 -17.66 4.89
CA GLU A 118 -10.18 -17.67 6.33
C GLU A 118 -11.52 -16.99 6.66
N LEU A 119 -11.93 -15.98 5.89
CA LEU A 119 -13.28 -15.41 5.99
C LEU A 119 -14.38 -16.31 5.43
N GLY A 120 -14.03 -17.52 5.00
CA GLY A 120 -14.98 -18.51 4.47
C GLY A 120 -15.20 -18.40 2.95
N GLY A 121 -14.22 -17.87 2.22
CA GLY A 121 -14.29 -17.69 0.76
C GLY A 121 -14.48 -19.01 -0.02
N GLU A 122 -14.03 -20.14 0.50
CA GLU A 122 -14.29 -21.45 -0.12
C GLU A 122 -15.78 -21.85 -0.12
N ARG A 123 -16.46 -21.59 0.99
CA ARG A 123 -17.90 -21.91 1.13
C ARG A 123 -18.79 -20.96 0.30
N ARG A 124 -18.23 -19.85 -0.17
CA ARG A 124 -18.94 -18.77 -0.85
C ARG A 124 -18.74 -18.76 -2.37
N VAL A 125 -18.05 -19.76 -2.94
CA VAL A 125 -17.88 -19.86 -4.42
C VAL A 125 -19.24 -19.94 -5.14
N GLY A 126 -20.28 -20.50 -4.51
CA GLY A 126 -21.64 -20.48 -5.01
C GLY A 126 -22.21 -19.09 -5.22
N ALA A 127 -21.83 -18.10 -4.39
CA ALA A 127 -22.32 -16.73 -4.50
C ALA A 127 -21.96 -16.05 -5.83
N LEU A 128 -20.81 -16.34 -6.43
CA LEU A 128 -20.45 -15.84 -7.76
C LEU A 128 -21.36 -16.39 -8.85
N ARG A 129 -21.80 -17.64 -8.71
CA ARG A 129 -22.73 -18.27 -9.65
C ARG A 129 -24.14 -17.65 -9.50
N GLU A 130 -24.61 -17.51 -8.28
CA GLU A 130 -25.91 -16.88 -7.98
C GLU A 130 -25.95 -15.42 -8.46
N LEU A 131 -24.83 -14.65 -8.33
CA LEU A 131 -24.72 -13.32 -8.89
C LEU A 131 -24.92 -13.33 -10.41
N ALA A 132 -24.36 -14.32 -11.10
CA ALA A 132 -24.49 -14.41 -12.58
C ALA A 132 -25.90 -14.78 -13.00
N GLU A 133 -26.64 -15.55 -12.18
CA GLU A 133 -28.02 -15.99 -12.48
C GLU A 133 -29.06 -14.92 -12.16
N ASP A 134 -28.99 -14.28 -10.99
CA ASP A 134 -29.93 -13.21 -10.58
C ASP A 134 -29.30 -12.14 -9.66
N PRO A 135 -28.61 -11.15 -10.24
CA PRO A 135 -27.88 -10.15 -9.47
C PRO A 135 -28.79 -9.18 -8.68
N ARG A 136 -30.10 -9.14 -8.98
CA ARG A 136 -31.01 -8.15 -8.39
C ARG A 136 -31.56 -8.60 -7.04
N ASN A 137 -31.69 -9.89 -6.84
CA ASN A 137 -32.36 -10.48 -5.66
C ASN A 137 -31.41 -10.88 -4.53
N LEU A 138 -30.07 -10.60 -4.67
CA LEU A 138 -29.12 -10.89 -3.61
C LEU A 138 -29.33 -10.03 -2.37
N SER A 139 -29.40 -10.67 -1.22
CA SER A 139 -29.37 -10.04 0.10
C SER A 139 -28.02 -9.32 0.34
N LYS A 140 -27.95 -8.52 1.41
CA LYS A 140 -26.69 -7.85 1.80
C LYS A 140 -25.56 -8.86 2.06
N ASP A 141 -25.86 -9.95 2.78
CA ASP A 141 -24.90 -10.98 3.15
C ASP A 141 -24.41 -11.76 1.93
N GLU A 142 -25.28 -12.04 0.97
CA GLU A 142 -24.91 -12.67 -0.30
C GLU A 142 -24.02 -11.74 -1.15
N ARG A 143 -24.28 -10.43 -1.17
CA ARG A 143 -23.42 -9.45 -1.85
C ARG A 143 -22.03 -9.38 -1.21
N GLU A 144 -21.96 -9.43 0.11
CA GLU A 144 -20.70 -9.50 0.85
C GLU A 144 -19.95 -10.81 0.52
N ALA A 145 -20.67 -11.94 0.49
CA ALA A 145 -20.10 -13.22 0.07
C ALA A 145 -19.48 -13.15 -1.34
N VAL A 146 -20.13 -12.41 -2.25
CA VAL A 146 -19.60 -12.16 -3.60
C VAL A 146 -18.29 -11.38 -3.56
N LEU A 147 -18.18 -10.35 -2.70
CA LEU A 147 -16.93 -9.56 -2.58
C LEU A 147 -15.77 -10.43 -2.07
N ILE A 148 -16.01 -11.26 -1.06
CA ILE A 148 -14.98 -12.17 -0.52
C ILE A 148 -14.56 -13.20 -1.58
N ALA A 149 -15.54 -13.80 -2.27
CA ALA A 149 -15.28 -14.77 -3.33
C ALA A 149 -14.54 -14.13 -4.52
N SER A 150 -14.85 -12.87 -4.85
CA SER A 150 -14.19 -12.12 -5.91
C SER A 150 -12.73 -11.82 -5.57
N LEU A 151 -12.45 -11.41 -4.33
CA LEU A 151 -11.06 -11.21 -3.86
C LEU A 151 -10.28 -12.52 -3.95
N ARG A 152 -10.84 -13.62 -3.43
CA ARG A 152 -10.24 -14.95 -3.52
C ARG A 152 -9.95 -15.36 -4.96
N HIS A 153 -10.91 -15.16 -5.85
CA HIS A 153 -10.77 -15.52 -7.27
C HIS A 153 -9.70 -14.66 -7.97
N TYR A 154 -9.73 -13.35 -7.77
CA TYR A 154 -8.72 -12.42 -8.30
C TYR A 154 -7.30 -12.82 -7.87
N ALA A 155 -7.13 -13.12 -6.58
CA ALA A 155 -5.84 -13.46 -6.00
C ALA A 155 -5.42 -14.93 -6.23
N HIS A 156 -6.27 -15.76 -6.84
CA HIS A 156 -6.02 -17.20 -7.01
C HIS A 156 -4.71 -17.49 -7.75
N LEU A 157 -4.44 -16.77 -8.83
CA LEU A 157 -3.25 -16.98 -9.65
C LEU A 157 -1.95 -16.52 -8.98
N ALA A 158 -2.01 -15.66 -7.97
CA ALA A 158 -0.82 -15.23 -7.23
C ALA A 158 -0.22 -16.37 -6.39
N ALA A 159 -1.04 -17.33 -5.97
CA ALA A 159 -0.62 -18.46 -5.13
C ALA A 159 -0.10 -19.67 -5.92
N HIS A 160 -0.37 -19.74 -7.24
CA HIS A 160 0.10 -20.85 -8.07
C HIS A 160 1.47 -20.54 -8.66
N SER A 161 2.36 -21.52 -8.60
CA SER A 161 3.74 -21.41 -9.10
C SER A 161 3.79 -21.25 -10.63
N GLU A 162 4.89 -20.72 -11.12
CA GLU A 162 5.18 -20.38 -12.52
C GLU A 162 5.01 -21.49 -13.57
N SER A 163 4.70 -22.73 -13.14
CA SER A 163 4.61 -23.91 -14.02
C SER A 163 3.33 -24.02 -14.84
N GLN A 164 2.34 -23.17 -14.63
CA GLN A 164 1.11 -23.19 -15.43
C GLN A 164 1.02 -21.93 -16.29
N GLN A 165 1.20 -22.14 -17.58
CA GLN A 165 0.91 -21.29 -18.73
C GLN A 165 0.62 -19.81 -18.44
N GLY A 166 1.68 -18.96 -18.59
CA GLY A 166 1.56 -17.52 -18.50
C GLY A 166 1.42 -17.05 -17.05
N ALA A 167 2.55 -16.96 -16.33
CA ALA A 167 2.58 -16.32 -15.02
C ALA A 167 1.98 -14.92 -15.17
N MET A 168 0.79 -14.71 -14.61
CA MET A 168 0.26 -13.36 -14.44
C MET A 168 1.24 -12.62 -13.54
N ASP A 169 1.81 -11.56 -14.07
CA ASP A 169 2.70 -10.69 -13.33
C ASP A 169 1.81 -9.75 -12.50
N PHE A 170 1.92 -9.86 -11.17
CA PHE A 170 1.21 -8.99 -10.25
C PHE A 170 2.10 -7.80 -9.93
N ASP A 171 1.66 -6.62 -10.30
CA ASP A 171 2.36 -5.38 -10.03
C ASP A 171 1.88 -4.71 -8.71
N ARG A 172 2.39 -3.52 -8.46
CA ARG A 172 2.03 -2.72 -7.30
C ARG A 172 0.54 -2.34 -7.29
N SER A 173 -0.05 -2.09 -8.43
CA SER A 173 -1.48 -1.68 -8.50
C SER A 173 -2.40 -2.84 -8.16
N ASP A 174 -2.05 -4.05 -8.58
CA ASP A 174 -2.75 -5.28 -8.22
C ASP A 174 -2.68 -5.54 -6.72
N ALA A 175 -1.49 -5.40 -6.14
CA ALA A 175 -1.31 -5.56 -4.70
C ALA A 175 -2.07 -4.51 -3.89
N LYS A 176 -2.11 -3.25 -4.35
CA LYS A 176 -2.93 -2.20 -3.74
C LYS A 176 -4.42 -2.53 -3.79
N LEU A 177 -4.92 -2.98 -4.95
CA LEU A 177 -6.32 -3.35 -5.11
C LEU A 177 -6.70 -4.48 -4.15
N ALA A 178 -5.93 -5.58 -4.15
CA ALA A 178 -6.19 -6.74 -3.29
C ALA A 178 -6.13 -6.37 -1.81
N LEU A 179 -5.08 -5.64 -1.38
CA LEU A 179 -4.89 -5.22 0.00
C LEU A 179 -5.98 -4.24 0.47
N SER A 180 -6.38 -3.27 -0.37
CA SER A 180 -7.44 -2.32 -0.03
C SER A 180 -8.78 -3.02 0.16
N LEU A 181 -9.11 -3.98 -0.70
CA LEU A 181 -10.33 -4.76 -0.56
C LEU A 181 -10.29 -5.64 0.69
N ALA A 182 -9.16 -6.32 0.95
CA ALA A 182 -8.97 -7.11 2.16
C ALA A 182 -9.08 -6.26 3.43
N ALA A 183 -8.46 -5.08 3.47
CA ALA A 183 -8.53 -4.16 4.58
C ALA A 183 -9.96 -3.65 4.83
N SER A 184 -10.70 -3.33 3.78
CA SER A 184 -12.11 -2.90 3.88
C SER A 184 -13.01 -4.00 4.41
N LEU A 185 -12.80 -5.24 3.96
CA LEU A 185 -13.50 -6.41 4.49
C LEU A 185 -13.15 -6.68 5.96
N ALA A 186 -11.86 -6.52 6.33
CA ALA A 186 -11.43 -6.66 7.72
C ALA A 186 -12.07 -5.60 8.63
N ALA A 187 -12.12 -4.34 8.19
CA ALA A 187 -12.80 -3.28 8.94
C ALA A 187 -14.29 -3.57 9.13
N HIS A 188 -14.93 -4.15 8.12
CA HIS A 188 -16.36 -4.52 8.20
C HIS A 188 -16.60 -5.70 9.15
N HIS A 189 -15.72 -6.70 9.16
CA HIS A 189 -15.90 -7.92 9.98
C HIS A 189 -15.41 -7.78 11.42
N PHE A 190 -14.40 -6.95 11.67
CA PHE A 190 -13.66 -6.91 12.94
C PHE A 190 -13.59 -5.50 13.53
N GLY A 191 -14.03 -4.47 12.83
CA GLY A 191 -14.08 -3.10 13.31
C GLY A 191 -15.39 -2.83 14.04
N ASP A 192 -15.30 -2.64 15.37
CA ASP A 192 -16.35 -2.07 16.20
C ASP A 192 -15.97 -0.64 16.58
#